data_5213259d2d0e4c1002fa094b54ef7a0e
#
_entry.id   5213259d2d0e4c1002fa094b54ef7a0e
#
_cell.length_a   1.000
_cell.length_b   1.000
_cell.length_c   1.000
_cell.angle_alpha   90.00
_cell.angle_beta   90.00
_cell.angle_gamma   90.00
#
_symmetry.space_group_name_H-M   'P 1'
#
loop_
_entity.id
_entity.type
_entity.pdbx_description
1 polymer ?
#
loop_
_entity_poly.entity_id
_entity_poly.type
_entity_poly.pdbx_seq_one_letter_code
_entity_poly.pdbx_strand_id
1 'polypeptide(L)'
;MLKVNQKYIFLLGIVICTILGNMAYDTYYTNSVLKTLDTLYSDSANVTQVADNVVTCDVIVDYVYNNFKDNTNELVNTTTSKDNIDNRVYVKGPYHIDEKGKDLIKDFEKCRLTAYKYHNKKSGHTEKYYTVGWGHVIYPGDKTPMRLTREQADKLFDEDMKKYEQMCTRLLNGLDHRFKFTQGFVNGMVSFIYNCGEKGARKSKFYQRLKMCRFDKNGNVNKKDFEYAIEGIKTSHVYEPGHKPRRHREYAMIESDRSTK
;
A
#
# COMPACT_ATOMS: atom_id res chain seq x y z
N MET A 1 -0.64 17.77 -33.72
CA MET A 1 0.66 18.16 -33.17
C MET A 1 0.48 18.53 -31.72
N LEU A 2 0.65 17.57 -30.78
CA LEU A 2 0.47 17.80 -29.34
C LEU A 2 1.64 18.61 -28.80
N LYS A 3 1.36 19.77 -28.23
CA LYS A 3 2.36 20.57 -27.49
C LYS A 3 2.68 19.84 -26.19
N VAL A 4 3.74 19.06 -26.18
CA VAL A 4 4.28 18.48 -24.95
C VAL A 4 4.79 19.61 -24.07
N ASN A 5 4.29 19.69 -22.84
CA ASN A 5 4.64 20.76 -21.92
C ASN A 5 6.13 20.64 -21.55
N GLN A 6 6.94 21.65 -21.87
CA GLN A 6 8.39 21.65 -21.63
C GLN A 6 8.81 21.31 -20.19
N LYS A 7 7.93 21.55 -19.22
CA LYS A 7 8.14 21.14 -17.81
C LYS A 7 8.30 19.63 -17.64
N TYR A 8 7.56 18.82 -18.40
CA TYR A 8 7.65 17.34 -18.31
C TYR A 8 8.91 16.82 -18.99
N ILE A 9 9.36 17.46 -20.08
CA ILE A 9 10.62 17.11 -20.73
C ILE A 9 11.80 17.43 -19.81
N PHE A 10 11.74 18.54 -19.06
CA PHE A 10 12.79 18.94 -18.12
C PHE A 10 12.85 18.00 -16.91
N LEU A 11 11.68 17.61 -16.34
CA LEU A 11 11.59 16.60 -15.26
C LEU A 11 12.08 15.23 -15.70
N LEU A 12 11.71 14.79 -16.89
CA LEU A 12 12.20 13.54 -17.48
C LEU A 12 13.73 13.56 -17.68
N GLY A 13 14.28 14.70 -18.14
CA GLY A 13 15.72 14.92 -18.27
C GLY A 13 16.47 14.84 -16.94
N ILE A 14 15.91 15.38 -15.84
CA ILE A 14 16.49 15.30 -14.49
C ILE A 14 16.49 13.84 -13.99
N VAL A 15 15.40 13.11 -14.17
CA VAL A 15 15.30 11.68 -13.78
C VAL A 15 16.33 10.85 -14.55
N ILE A 16 16.46 11.07 -15.86
CA ILE A 16 17.46 10.37 -16.69
C ILE A 16 18.89 10.72 -16.25
N CYS A 17 19.20 11.99 -15.99
CA CYS A 17 20.52 12.41 -15.51
C CYS A 17 20.85 11.87 -14.13
N THR A 18 19.87 11.75 -13.21
CA THR A 18 20.10 11.19 -11.87
C THR A 18 20.33 9.68 -11.92
N ILE A 19 19.63 8.96 -12.81
CA ILE A 19 19.85 7.53 -13.05
C ILE A 19 21.18 7.27 -13.74
N LEU A 20 21.53 8.06 -14.77
CA LEU A 20 22.78 7.90 -15.52
C LEU A 20 24.02 8.42 -14.76
N GLY A 21 23.88 9.40 -13.88
CA GLY A 21 24.96 9.92 -13.04
C GLY A 21 25.45 8.96 -11.96
N ASN A 22 24.64 7.95 -11.60
CA ASN A 22 25.00 6.92 -10.63
C ASN A 22 25.39 5.56 -11.23
N MET A 23 25.37 5.43 -12.55
CA MET A 23 25.73 4.18 -13.25
C MET A 23 26.87 4.45 -14.24
N ALA A 24 27.94 3.66 -14.15
CA ALA A 24 29.01 3.65 -15.14
C ALA A 24 28.43 3.35 -16.53
N TYR A 25 28.80 4.16 -17.53
CA TYR A 25 28.32 4.16 -18.90
C TYR A 25 28.30 2.75 -19.53
N ASP A 26 27.09 2.20 -19.69
CA ASP A 26 26.86 1.06 -20.56
C ASP A 26 25.80 1.44 -21.61
N THR A 27 26.18 1.46 -22.87
CA THR A 27 25.34 1.83 -24.04
C THR A 27 24.11 0.92 -24.17
N TYR A 28 24.18 -0.29 -23.64
CA TYR A 28 23.08 -1.25 -23.63
C TYR A 28 21.90 -0.79 -22.74
N TYR A 29 22.21 -0.22 -21.59
CA TYR A 29 21.19 0.30 -20.65
C TYR A 29 20.46 1.52 -21.23
N THR A 30 21.16 2.42 -21.92
CA THR A 30 20.57 3.62 -22.51
C THR A 30 19.52 3.26 -23.57
N ASN A 31 19.77 2.27 -24.40
CA ASN A 31 18.84 1.82 -25.44
C ASN A 31 17.62 1.10 -24.85
N SER A 32 17.77 0.39 -23.74
CA SER A 32 16.68 -0.28 -23.04
C SER A 32 15.74 0.73 -22.35
N VAL A 33 16.30 1.77 -21.72
CA VAL A 33 15.52 2.87 -21.12
C VAL A 33 14.72 3.61 -22.18
N LEU A 34 15.34 3.95 -23.32
CA LEU A 34 14.67 4.63 -24.43
C LEU A 34 13.52 3.78 -25.00
N LYS A 35 13.72 2.47 -25.15
CA LYS A 35 12.68 1.55 -25.63
C LYS A 35 11.50 1.42 -24.67
N THR A 36 11.76 1.45 -23.35
CA THR A 36 10.70 1.43 -22.34
C THR A 36 9.93 2.75 -22.31
N LEU A 37 10.62 3.88 -22.49
CA LEU A 37 9.99 5.19 -22.61
C LEU A 37 9.14 5.28 -23.89
N ASP A 38 9.58 4.74 -25.01
CA ASP A 38 8.79 4.67 -26.24
C ASP A 38 7.53 3.81 -26.07
N THR A 39 7.60 2.71 -25.34
CA THR A 39 6.45 1.86 -25.02
C THR A 39 5.45 2.59 -24.13
N LEU A 40 5.93 3.31 -23.11
CA LEU A 40 5.08 4.16 -22.26
C LEU A 40 4.47 5.34 -23.01
N TYR A 41 5.15 5.84 -24.05
CA TYR A 41 4.68 6.95 -24.90
C TYR A 41 3.69 6.51 -25.98
N SER A 42 3.79 5.28 -26.51
CA SER A 42 2.86 4.73 -27.51
C SER A 42 1.49 4.39 -26.93
N ASP A 43 1.41 4.11 -25.62
CA ASP A 43 0.15 3.92 -24.88
C ASP A 43 -0.49 5.23 -24.39
N SER A 44 -0.16 6.36 -25.00
CA SER A 44 -0.58 7.71 -24.59
C SER A 44 -2.10 7.96 -24.60
N ALA A 45 -2.91 7.06 -25.14
CA ALA A 45 -4.36 7.12 -25.02
C ALA A 45 -4.87 6.96 -23.56
N ASN A 46 -4.08 6.35 -22.67
CA ASN A 46 -4.41 6.15 -21.26
C ASN A 46 -3.78 7.19 -20.33
N VAL A 47 -2.92 8.07 -20.81
CA VAL A 47 -2.21 9.07 -19.99
C VAL A 47 -3.14 10.20 -19.52
N THR A 48 -4.22 10.48 -20.23
CA THR A 48 -5.20 11.51 -19.82
C THR A 48 -6.01 11.13 -18.58
N GLN A 49 -6.22 9.84 -18.32
CA GLN A 49 -6.88 9.39 -17.08
C GLN A 49 -5.94 9.31 -15.87
N VAL A 50 -4.63 9.32 -16.09
CA VAL A 50 -3.61 9.28 -15.02
C VAL A 50 -3.38 10.67 -14.42
N ALA A 51 -3.78 11.75 -15.09
CA ALA A 51 -3.57 13.13 -14.62
C ALA A 51 -4.33 13.48 -13.33
N ASP A 52 -5.46 12.81 -13.04
CA ASP A 52 -6.24 13.02 -11.82
C ASP A 52 -5.76 12.18 -10.61
N ASN A 53 -4.86 11.23 -10.83
CA ASN A 53 -4.28 10.41 -9.78
C ASN A 53 -2.76 10.66 -9.71
N VAL A 54 -2.35 11.56 -8.84
CA VAL A 54 -0.93 11.89 -8.58
C VAL A 54 -0.17 10.64 -8.16
N VAL A 55 0.41 9.93 -9.12
CA VAL A 55 1.49 8.97 -8.88
C VAL A 55 2.73 9.79 -8.59
N THR A 56 3.31 9.69 -7.41
CA THR A 56 4.50 10.47 -7.06
C THR A 56 5.70 10.03 -7.90
N CYS A 57 6.57 10.97 -8.28
CA CYS A 57 7.79 10.67 -9.04
C CYS A 57 8.62 9.55 -8.39
N ASP A 58 8.65 9.48 -7.05
CA ASP A 58 9.35 8.45 -6.30
C ASP A 58 8.84 7.03 -6.60
N VAL A 59 7.52 6.86 -6.78
CA VAL A 59 6.93 5.56 -7.12
C VAL A 59 7.30 5.13 -8.53
N ILE A 60 7.36 6.09 -9.47
CA ILE A 60 7.76 5.81 -10.85
C ILE A 60 9.24 5.44 -10.91
N VAL A 61 10.10 6.18 -10.22
CA VAL A 61 11.56 5.92 -10.17
C VAL A 61 11.83 4.55 -9.54
N ASP A 62 11.22 4.26 -8.41
CA ASP A 62 11.36 2.96 -7.73
C ASP A 62 10.85 1.80 -8.61
N TYR A 63 9.73 2.00 -9.34
CA TYR A 63 9.17 1.00 -10.24
C TYR A 63 10.10 0.73 -11.42
N VAL A 64 10.60 1.77 -12.07
CA VAL A 64 11.54 1.67 -13.20
C VAL A 64 12.82 0.97 -12.74
N TYR A 65 13.43 1.39 -11.62
CA TYR A 65 14.66 0.82 -11.09
C TYR A 65 14.55 -0.69 -10.83
N ASN A 66 13.46 -1.14 -10.18
CA ASN A 66 13.30 -2.57 -9.85
C ASN A 66 12.97 -3.43 -11.08
N ASN A 67 12.26 -2.89 -12.08
CA ASN A 67 12.03 -3.63 -13.34
C ASN A 67 13.29 -3.73 -14.21
N PHE A 68 14.22 -2.77 -14.12
CA PHE A 68 15.51 -2.85 -14.86
C PHE A 68 16.47 -3.85 -14.21
N LYS A 69 16.53 -3.95 -12.89
CA LYS A 69 17.39 -4.89 -12.17
C LYS A 69 17.07 -6.35 -12.48
N ASP A 70 15.81 -6.66 -12.77
CA ASP A 70 15.35 -8.04 -13.00
C ASP A 70 15.52 -8.53 -14.44
N ASN A 71 15.55 -7.62 -15.44
CA ASN A 71 15.72 -8.02 -16.84
C ASN A 71 17.13 -8.55 -17.17
N THR A 72 18.12 -8.33 -16.31
CA THR A 72 19.48 -8.87 -16.48
C THR A 72 19.58 -10.35 -16.08
N ASN A 73 18.60 -10.90 -15.37
CA ASN A 73 18.61 -12.29 -14.89
C ASN A 73 17.73 -13.26 -15.70
N GLU A 74 16.97 -12.80 -16.69
CA GLU A 74 16.03 -13.66 -17.46
C GLU A 74 16.64 -14.40 -18.65
N LEU A 75 17.93 -14.20 -18.98
CA LEU A 75 18.58 -14.90 -20.08
C LEU A 75 19.08 -16.32 -19.74
N VAL A 76 18.85 -16.78 -18.52
CA VAL A 76 19.23 -18.15 -18.09
C VAL A 76 18.09 -18.81 -17.34
N ASN A 77 17.06 -19.28 -17.99
CA ASN A 77 16.26 -20.45 -17.57
C ASN A 77 14.92 -20.54 -18.29
N THR A 78 14.96 -20.97 -19.56
CA THR A 78 13.81 -21.63 -20.17
C THR A 78 13.87 -23.11 -19.83
N THR A 79 13.19 -23.53 -18.78
CA THR A 79 12.74 -24.93 -18.65
C THR A 79 11.57 -25.07 -17.67
N THR A 80 10.48 -25.62 -18.19
CA THR A 80 9.37 -26.31 -17.53
C THR A 80 8.44 -25.49 -16.63
N SER A 81 7.34 -25.04 -17.22
CA SER A 81 6.11 -24.71 -16.51
C SER A 81 5.50 -25.95 -15.86
N LYS A 82 5.70 -26.14 -14.56
CA LYS A 82 4.74 -26.87 -13.74
C LYS A 82 3.60 -25.91 -13.45
N ASP A 83 2.39 -26.24 -13.89
CA ASP A 83 1.16 -25.53 -13.52
C ASP A 83 1.05 -25.52 -11.99
N ASN A 84 1.48 -24.42 -11.36
CA ASN A 84 1.26 -24.19 -9.94
C ASN A 84 -0.23 -23.88 -9.77
N ILE A 85 -1.01 -24.90 -9.40
CA ILE A 85 -2.39 -24.73 -8.97
C ILE A 85 -2.36 -23.77 -7.79
N ASP A 86 -3.02 -22.61 -7.95
CA ASP A 86 -3.16 -21.62 -6.89
C ASP A 86 -4.22 -22.09 -5.89
N ASN A 87 -3.80 -22.69 -4.79
CA ASN A 87 -4.66 -23.21 -3.74
C ASN A 87 -5.09 -22.16 -2.69
N ARG A 88 -4.81 -20.86 -2.94
CA ARG A 88 -5.18 -19.80 -2.01
C ARG A 88 -6.68 -19.60 -1.95
N VAL A 89 -7.20 -19.38 -0.75
CA VAL A 89 -8.59 -19.01 -0.54
C VAL A 89 -8.72 -17.49 -0.64
N TYR A 90 -9.54 -17.05 -1.59
CA TYR A 90 -9.80 -15.63 -1.80
C TYR A 90 -11.15 -15.24 -1.21
N VAL A 91 -11.18 -14.04 -0.59
CA VAL A 91 -12.41 -13.45 -0.05
C VAL A 91 -13.03 -12.47 -1.05
N LYS A 92 -14.35 -12.33 -0.97
CA LYS A 92 -15.11 -11.37 -1.79
C LYS A 92 -15.59 -10.22 -0.92
N GLY A 93 -15.65 -9.02 -1.49
CA GLY A 93 -16.23 -7.88 -0.81
C GLY A 93 -17.75 -8.00 -0.57
N PRO A 94 -18.29 -7.31 0.45
CA PRO A 94 -17.55 -6.37 1.31
C PRO A 94 -16.51 -7.07 2.18
N TYR A 95 -15.35 -6.41 2.36
CA TYR A 95 -14.21 -7.01 3.06
C TYR A 95 -14.28 -6.75 4.56
N HIS A 96 -14.15 -7.82 5.35
CA HIS A 96 -14.19 -7.80 6.81
C HIS A 96 -12.86 -8.30 7.39
N ILE A 97 -12.44 -7.67 8.48
CA ILE A 97 -11.28 -8.12 9.26
C ILE A 97 -11.69 -9.31 10.13
N ASP A 98 -10.83 -10.33 10.25
CA ASP A 98 -11.03 -11.43 11.19
C ASP A 98 -10.33 -11.18 12.54
N GLU A 99 -10.44 -12.13 13.48
CA GLU A 99 -9.84 -12.00 14.81
C GLU A 99 -8.32 -11.86 14.75
N LYS A 100 -7.62 -12.52 13.81
CA LYS A 100 -6.16 -12.37 13.65
C LYS A 100 -5.77 -10.94 13.29
N GLY A 101 -6.55 -10.32 12.40
CA GLY A 101 -6.35 -8.93 12.03
C GLY A 101 -6.66 -7.96 13.17
N LYS A 102 -7.73 -8.22 13.94
CA LYS A 102 -8.09 -7.45 15.14
C LYS A 102 -7.01 -7.53 16.21
N ASP A 103 -6.47 -8.72 16.46
CA ASP A 103 -5.39 -8.94 17.41
C ASP A 103 -4.13 -8.17 16.99
N LEU A 104 -3.80 -8.17 15.69
CA LEU A 104 -2.69 -7.38 15.18
C LEU A 104 -2.84 -5.89 15.53
N ILE A 105 -4.05 -5.32 15.38
CA ILE A 105 -4.30 -3.91 15.73
C ILE A 105 -4.19 -3.73 17.25
N LYS A 106 -4.85 -4.56 18.04
CA LYS A 106 -4.87 -4.48 19.51
C LYS A 106 -3.47 -4.54 20.12
N ASP A 107 -2.56 -5.32 19.56
CA ASP A 107 -1.16 -5.41 20.00
C ASP A 107 -0.42 -4.07 19.94
N PHE A 108 -0.74 -3.23 18.96
CA PHE A 108 -0.11 -1.92 18.79
C PHE A 108 -0.81 -0.80 19.55
N GLU A 109 -2.13 -0.84 19.70
CA GLU A 109 -2.91 0.29 20.24
C GLU A 109 -2.92 0.38 21.76
N LYS A 110 -2.73 -0.71 22.49
CA LYS A 110 -2.73 -0.74 23.97
C LYS A 110 -3.99 -0.13 24.58
N CYS A 111 -4.95 -0.94 24.96
CA CYS A 111 -6.23 -0.49 25.52
C CYS A 111 -6.06 0.47 26.72
N ARG A 112 -6.68 1.64 26.64
CA ARG A 112 -6.80 2.59 27.75
C ARG A 112 -8.25 2.75 28.13
N LEU A 113 -8.61 2.26 29.31
CA LEU A 113 -9.99 2.27 29.81
C LEU A 113 -10.46 3.66 30.31
N THR A 114 -9.53 4.59 30.52
CA THR A 114 -9.84 5.98 30.87
C THR A 114 -9.41 6.88 29.72
N ALA A 115 -10.29 7.76 29.31
CA ALA A 115 -10.05 8.70 28.23
C ALA A 115 -8.87 9.64 28.53
N TYR A 116 -8.05 9.89 27.53
CA TYR A 116 -6.87 10.74 27.62
C TYR A 116 -6.76 11.63 26.39
N LYS A 117 -5.99 12.69 26.50
CA LYS A 117 -5.49 13.47 25.35
C LYS A 117 -4.02 13.20 25.17
N TYR A 118 -3.62 12.86 23.95
CA TYR A 118 -2.21 12.71 23.65
C TYR A 118 -1.54 14.10 23.63
N HIS A 119 -0.42 14.18 24.31
CA HIS A 119 0.44 15.37 24.31
C HIS A 119 1.79 15.00 23.72
N ASN A 120 2.14 15.60 22.59
CA ASN A 120 3.43 15.42 21.97
C ASN A 120 4.46 16.36 22.64
N LYS A 121 5.30 15.81 23.52
CA LYS A 121 6.31 16.57 24.27
C LYS A 121 7.34 17.29 23.36
N LYS A 122 7.60 16.78 22.17
CA LYS A 122 8.57 17.38 21.24
C LYS A 122 8.02 18.61 20.51
N SER A 123 6.76 18.55 20.10
CA SER A 123 6.11 19.64 19.37
C SER A 123 5.27 20.55 20.27
N GLY A 124 5.04 20.19 21.53
CA GLY A 124 4.10 20.87 22.43
C GLY A 124 2.63 20.71 22.02
N HIS A 125 2.33 19.96 20.97
CA HIS A 125 0.97 19.77 20.49
C HIS A 125 0.17 18.84 21.39
N THR A 126 -1.03 19.26 21.77
CA THR A 126 -2.02 18.42 22.47
C THR A 126 -3.19 18.16 21.54
N GLU A 127 -3.61 16.92 21.43
CA GLU A 127 -4.78 16.55 20.62
C GLU A 127 -6.03 17.27 21.09
N LYS A 128 -6.85 17.68 20.15
CA LYS A 128 -8.09 18.42 20.41
C LYS A 128 -9.11 17.56 21.15
N TYR A 129 -9.21 16.29 20.78
CA TYR A 129 -10.21 15.35 21.26
C TYR A 129 -9.62 14.33 22.22
N TYR A 130 -10.48 13.73 23.05
CA TYR A 130 -10.10 12.62 23.89
C TYR A 130 -10.06 11.32 23.11
N THR A 131 -9.21 10.39 23.53
CA THR A 131 -9.11 9.03 23.00
C THR A 131 -9.33 8.04 24.14
N VAL A 132 -10.07 6.94 23.90
CA VAL A 132 -10.37 5.90 24.89
C VAL A 132 -10.38 4.50 24.25
N GLY A 133 -10.30 3.47 25.05
CA GLY A 133 -10.32 2.08 24.60
C GLY A 133 -9.12 1.73 23.76
N TRP A 134 -9.34 1.20 22.59
CA TRP A 134 -8.32 0.78 21.62
C TRP A 134 -7.95 1.87 20.61
N GLY A 135 -8.17 3.12 20.93
CA GLY A 135 -7.86 4.24 20.04
C GLY A 135 -9.08 4.99 19.52
N HIS A 136 -10.27 4.74 20.12
CA HIS A 136 -11.48 5.47 19.77
C HIS A 136 -11.37 6.95 20.11
N VAL A 137 -11.60 7.83 19.14
CA VAL A 137 -11.58 9.28 19.32
C VAL A 137 -12.98 9.79 19.62
N ILE A 138 -13.16 10.41 20.80
CA ILE A 138 -14.43 10.98 21.25
C ILE A 138 -14.62 12.36 20.64
N TYR A 139 -15.50 12.47 19.65
CA TYR A 139 -15.85 13.74 19.00
C TYR A 139 -16.98 14.47 19.74
N PRO A 140 -17.18 15.79 19.51
CA PRO A 140 -18.32 16.51 20.06
C PRO A 140 -19.65 15.85 19.67
N GLY A 141 -20.49 15.56 20.66
CA GLY A 141 -21.76 14.86 20.46
C GLY A 141 -21.68 13.34 20.56
N ASP A 142 -20.49 12.77 20.65
CA ASP A 142 -20.31 11.35 20.95
C ASP A 142 -20.73 11.05 22.40
N LYS A 143 -21.48 9.95 22.58
CA LYS A 143 -21.97 9.52 23.88
C LYS A 143 -21.05 8.52 24.57
N THR A 144 -19.85 8.28 24.02
CA THR A 144 -18.88 7.37 24.60
C THR A 144 -18.46 7.84 26.01
N PRO A 145 -18.55 6.99 27.04
CA PRO A 145 -18.14 7.37 28.38
C PRO A 145 -16.63 7.64 28.46
N MET A 146 -16.24 8.59 29.34
CA MET A 146 -14.82 8.90 29.61
C MET A 146 -14.07 7.76 30.29
N ARG A 147 -14.80 6.77 30.82
CA ARG A 147 -14.26 5.55 31.42
C ARG A 147 -15.07 4.35 30.97
N LEU A 148 -14.38 3.32 30.48
CA LEU A 148 -14.98 2.08 29.98
C LEU A 148 -14.57 0.89 30.85
N THR A 149 -15.39 -0.16 30.84
CA THR A 149 -14.93 -1.51 31.18
C THR A 149 -14.16 -2.10 29.97
N ARG A 150 -13.51 -3.23 30.17
CA ARG A 150 -12.82 -3.92 29.08
C ARG A 150 -13.80 -4.38 27.99
N GLU A 151 -14.93 -4.93 28.39
CA GLU A 151 -15.99 -5.40 27.49
C GLU A 151 -16.57 -4.24 26.67
N GLN A 152 -16.76 -3.08 27.31
CA GLN A 152 -17.21 -1.88 26.59
C GLN A 152 -16.17 -1.40 25.58
N ALA A 153 -14.88 -1.45 25.93
CA ALA A 153 -13.80 -1.06 25.01
C ALA A 153 -13.70 -2.02 23.83
N ASP A 154 -13.86 -3.34 24.04
CA ASP A 154 -13.85 -4.34 22.98
C ASP A 154 -15.06 -4.19 22.05
N LYS A 155 -16.26 -3.95 22.59
CA LYS A 155 -17.47 -3.67 21.80
C LYS A 155 -17.30 -2.41 20.95
N LEU A 156 -16.78 -1.34 21.55
CA LEU A 156 -16.53 -0.07 20.84
C LEU A 156 -15.51 -0.25 19.72
N PHE A 157 -14.48 -1.07 19.95
CA PHE A 157 -13.51 -1.43 18.92
C PHE A 157 -14.17 -2.16 17.73
N ASP A 158 -15.06 -3.13 17.99
CA ASP A 158 -15.79 -3.83 16.93
C ASP A 158 -16.73 -2.90 16.14
N GLU A 159 -17.29 -1.90 16.79
CA GLU A 159 -18.08 -0.86 16.13
C GLU A 159 -17.20 0.04 15.24
N ASP A 160 -16.03 0.43 15.74
CA ASP A 160 -15.06 1.21 14.96
C ASP A 160 -14.53 0.43 13.76
N MET A 161 -14.30 -0.89 13.88
CA MET A 161 -13.82 -1.73 12.78
C MET A 161 -14.71 -1.64 11.54
N LYS A 162 -16.02 -1.54 11.70
CA LYS A 162 -16.98 -1.38 10.58
C LYS A 162 -16.62 -0.20 9.66
N LYS A 163 -16.17 0.90 10.25
CA LYS A 163 -15.71 2.09 9.51
C LYS A 163 -14.45 1.81 8.71
N TYR A 164 -13.48 1.11 9.29
CA TYR A 164 -12.22 0.80 8.63
C TYR A 164 -12.38 -0.30 7.57
N GLU A 165 -13.28 -1.25 7.78
CA GLU A 165 -13.70 -2.25 6.79
C GLU A 165 -14.34 -1.59 5.55
N GLN A 166 -15.22 -0.59 5.77
CA GLN A 166 -15.78 0.19 4.67
C GLN A 166 -14.72 0.97 3.90
N MET A 167 -13.73 1.57 4.59
CA MET A 167 -12.61 2.24 3.95
C MET A 167 -11.76 1.25 3.14
N CYS A 168 -11.48 0.07 3.70
CA CYS A 168 -10.78 -1.01 3.01
C CYS A 168 -11.53 -1.42 1.74
N THR A 169 -12.84 -1.68 1.86
CA THR A 169 -13.70 -2.06 0.72
C THR A 169 -13.67 -1.01 -0.38
N ARG A 170 -13.75 0.29 -0.04
CA ARG A 170 -13.64 1.36 -1.04
C ARG A 170 -12.28 1.41 -1.73
N LEU A 171 -11.20 1.19 -0.98
CA LEU A 171 -9.85 1.18 -1.55
C LEU A 171 -9.64 -0.02 -2.46
N LEU A 172 -10.04 -1.22 -2.04
CA LEU A 172 -9.86 -2.43 -2.82
C LEU A 172 -10.75 -2.45 -4.08
N ASN A 173 -11.98 -1.94 -3.99
CA ASN A 173 -12.85 -1.76 -5.16
C ASN A 173 -12.33 -0.67 -6.13
N GLY A 174 -11.46 0.21 -5.69
CA GLY A 174 -10.79 1.20 -6.52
C GLY A 174 -9.56 0.68 -7.27
N LEU A 175 -9.20 -0.60 -7.09
CA LEU A 175 -8.16 -1.30 -7.84
C LEU A 175 -8.77 -2.02 -9.05
N ASP A 176 -7.92 -2.62 -9.90
CA ASP A 176 -8.38 -3.42 -11.04
C ASP A 176 -9.26 -4.59 -10.55
N HIS A 177 -10.41 -4.80 -11.19
CA HIS A 177 -11.40 -5.82 -10.82
C HIS A 177 -10.88 -7.26 -10.87
N ARG A 178 -9.74 -7.50 -11.55
CA ARG A 178 -9.07 -8.82 -11.62
C ARG A 178 -8.32 -9.17 -10.35
N PHE A 179 -8.07 -8.20 -9.46
CA PHE A 179 -7.46 -8.52 -8.17
C PHE A 179 -8.33 -9.48 -7.35
N LYS A 180 -7.67 -10.46 -6.77
CA LYS A 180 -8.24 -11.38 -5.79
C LYS A 180 -7.45 -11.22 -4.50
N PHE A 181 -8.14 -11.03 -3.38
CA PHE A 181 -7.51 -10.78 -2.09
C PHE A 181 -7.75 -11.95 -1.13
N THR A 182 -6.70 -12.35 -0.42
CA THR A 182 -6.80 -13.32 0.68
C THR A 182 -7.26 -12.62 1.96
N GLN A 183 -7.67 -13.38 2.98
CA GLN A 183 -8.06 -12.83 4.28
C GLN A 183 -6.87 -12.12 4.94
N GLY A 184 -5.66 -12.67 4.86
CA GLY A 184 -4.45 -12.03 5.37
C GLY A 184 -4.16 -10.69 4.71
N PHE A 185 -4.41 -10.58 3.39
CA PHE A 185 -4.31 -9.28 2.70
C PHE A 185 -5.30 -8.25 3.26
N VAL A 186 -6.57 -8.65 3.45
CA VAL A 186 -7.61 -7.78 4.01
C VAL A 186 -7.24 -7.34 5.43
N ASN A 187 -6.81 -8.26 6.29
CA ASN A 187 -6.39 -7.99 7.66
C ASN A 187 -5.24 -6.97 7.72
N GLY A 188 -4.19 -7.18 6.91
CA GLY A 188 -3.04 -6.27 6.83
C GLY A 188 -3.44 -4.89 6.31
N MET A 189 -4.33 -4.83 5.31
CA MET A 189 -4.84 -3.57 4.74
C MET A 189 -5.71 -2.80 5.74
N VAL A 190 -6.61 -3.47 6.48
CA VAL A 190 -7.43 -2.83 7.51
C VAL A 190 -6.55 -2.29 8.64
N SER A 191 -5.55 -3.07 9.13
CA SER A 191 -4.58 -2.59 10.12
C SER A 191 -3.81 -1.36 9.63
N PHE A 192 -3.40 -1.36 8.37
CA PHE A 192 -2.71 -0.23 7.77
C PHE A 192 -3.59 1.03 7.72
N ILE A 193 -4.85 0.88 7.28
CA ILE A 193 -5.84 1.97 7.24
C ILE A 193 -6.15 2.48 8.63
N TYR A 194 -6.24 1.60 9.62
CA TYR A 194 -6.48 1.97 11.02
C TYR A 194 -5.43 2.97 11.52
N ASN A 195 -4.16 2.74 11.18
CA ASN A 195 -3.06 3.58 11.62
C ASN A 195 -2.91 4.89 10.82
N CYS A 196 -3.10 4.87 9.48
CA CYS A 196 -2.82 6.06 8.64
C CYS A 196 -4.06 6.71 8.02
N GLY A 197 -5.24 6.15 8.25
CA GLY A 197 -6.50 6.59 7.64
C GLY A 197 -6.61 6.27 6.15
N GLU A 198 -7.81 6.39 5.59
CA GLU A 198 -8.06 6.13 4.16
C GLU A 198 -7.21 7.01 3.23
N LYS A 199 -7.12 8.31 3.55
CA LYS A 199 -6.32 9.27 2.76
C LYS A 199 -4.84 8.93 2.77
N GLY A 200 -4.31 8.53 3.93
CA GLY A 200 -2.93 8.08 4.07
C GLY A 200 -2.68 6.80 3.29
N ALA A 201 -3.54 5.79 3.44
CA ALA A 201 -3.45 4.54 2.72
C ALA A 201 -3.48 4.75 1.20
N ARG A 202 -4.39 5.59 0.70
CA ARG A 202 -4.52 5.91 -0.72
C ARG A 202 -3.26 6.56 -1.31
N LYS A 203 -2.57 7.39 -0.54
CA LYS A 203 -1.33 8.08 -0.96
C LYS A 203 -0.06 7.26 -0.72
N SER A 204 -0.16 6.11 -0.07
CA SER A 204 1.00 5.29 0.28
C SER A 204 1.66 4.66 -0.95
N LYS A 205 2.98 4.43 -0.88
CA LYS A 205 3.71 3.67 -1.90
C LYS A 205 3.07 2.29 -2.12
N PHE A 206 2.64 1.63 -1.06
CA PHE A 206 1.95 0.36 -1.10
C PHE A 206 0.72 0.39 -2.03
N TYR A 207 -0.23 1.30 -1.79
CA TYR A 207 -1.45 1.37 -2.58
C TYR A 207 -1.21 1.86 -4.01
N GLN A 208 -0.29 2.81 -4.20
CA GLN A 208 0.04 3.31 -5.54
C GLN A 208 0.68 2.22 -6.40
N ARG A 209 1.55 1.38 -5.83
CA ARG A 209 2.15 0.25 -6.54
C ARG A 209 1.12 -0.83 -6.90
N LEU A 210 0.12 -1.10 -6.03
CA LEU A 210 -0.99 -1.99 -6.37
C LEU A 210 -1.73 -1.51 -7.63
N LYS A 211 -1.96 -0.20 -7.77
CA LYS A 211 -2.60 0.38 -8.96
C LYS A 211 -1.79 0.19 -10.24
N MET A 212 -0.49 -0.03 -10.13
CA MET A 212 0.42 -0.20 -11.25
C MET A 212 0.65 -1.67 -11.63
N CYS A 213 0.12 -2.63 -10.87
CA CYS A 213 0.29 -4.05 -11.15
C CYS A 213 -0.31 -4.43 -12.51
N ARG A 214 0.46 -5.16 -13.30
CA ARG A 214 0.03 -5.74 -14.57
C ARG A 214 -0.67 -7.07 -14.37
N PHE A 215 -1.43 -7.48 -15.37
CA PHE A 215 -2.16 -8.75 -15.38
C PHE A 215 -1.87 -9.50 -16.67
N ASP A 216 -1.79 -10.82 -16.59
CA ASP A 216 -1.67 -11.68 -17.75
C ASP A 216 -3.03 -11.83 -18.49
N LYS A 217 -3.01 -12.53 -19.63
CA LYS A 217 -4.20 -12.82 -20.44
C LYS A 217 -5.28 -13.65 -19.72
N ASN A 218 -4.90 -14.34 -18.64
CA ASN A 218 -5.81 -15.15 -17.83
C ASN A 218 -6.36 -14.37 -16.62
N GLY A 219 -6.00 -13.08 -16.49
CA GLY A 219 -6.42 -12.21 -15.38
C GLY A 219 -5.64 -12.42 -14.09
N ASN A 220 -4.50 -13.11 -14.11
CA ASN A 220 -3.64 -13.22 -12.94
C ASN A 220 -2.75 -12.01 -12.83
N VAL A 221 -2.61 -11.48 -11.62
CA VAL A 221 -1.68 -10.37 -11.36
C VAL A 221 -0.24 -10.84 -11.58
N ASN A 222 0.59 -9.99 -12.22
CA ASN A 222 2.02 -10.26 -12.35
C ASN A 222 2.64 -10.42 -10.96
N LYS A 223 3.28 -11.57 -10.72
CA LYS A 223 3.83 -11.94 -9.41
C LYS A 223 4.85 -10.91 -8.91
N LYS A 224 5.79 -10.50 -9.76
CA LYS A 224 6.84 -9.53 -9.40
C LYS A 224 6.24 -8.16 -9.07
N ASP A 225 5.28 -7.67 -9.86
CA ASP A 225 4.59 -6.40 -9.61
C ASP A 225 3.86 -6.42 -8.26
N PHE A 226 3.19 -7.52 -7.98
CA PHE A 226 2.46 -7.67 -6.71
C PHE A 226 3.39 -7.76 -5.50
N GLU A 227 4.49 -8.52 -5.60
CA GLU A 227 5.53 -8.58 -4.57
C GLU A 227 6.14 -7.21 -4.31
N TYR A 228 6.48 -6.49 -5.36
CA TYR A 228 6.98 -5.12 -5.25
C TYR A 228 5.95 -4.18 -4.61
N ALA A 229 4.66 -4.35 -4.93
CA ALA A 229 3.61 -3.52 -4.35
C ALA A 229 3.48 -3.75 -2.84
N ILE A 230 3.40 -5.00 -2.39
CA ILE A 230 3.24 -5.32 -0.97
C ILE A 230 4.48 -4.98 -0.14
N GLU A 231 5.70 -5.07 -0.70
CA GLU A 231 6.92 -4.56 -0.07
C GLU A 231 6.82 -3.06 0.27
N GLY A 232 6.08 -2.31 -0.52
CA GLY A 232 5.83 -0.89 -0.30
C GLY A 232 5.21 -0.56 1.06
N ILE A 233 4.51 -1.51 1.70
CA ILE A 233 3.92 -1.29 3.03
C ILE A 233 5.01 -1.07 4.09
N LYS A 234 6.16 -1.77 4.00
CA LYS A 234 7.25 -1.69 4.97
C LYS A 234 7.84 -0.28 5.11
N THR A 235 7.76 0.52 4.06
CA THR A 235 8.29 1.89 4.02
C THR A 235 7.22 2.97 4.03
N SER A 236 5.93 2.59 3.99
CA SER A 236 4.82 3.52 3.97
C SER A 236 4.49 4.06 5.36
N HIS A 237 4.40 5.39 5.50
CA HIS A 237 4.04 6.06 6.76
C HIS A 237 4.88 5.64 7.97
N VAL A 238 6.21 5.57 7.79
CA VAL A 238 7.18 5.26 8.84
C VAL A 238 7.76 6.57 9.38
N TYR A 239 6.97 7.33 10.14
CA TYR A 239 7.38 8.63 10.69
C TYR A 239 7.90 8.54 12.13
N GLU A 240 7.56 7.47 12.86
CA GLU A 240 7.95 7.24 14.23
C GLU A 240 8.56 5.84 14.41
N PRO A 241 9.43 5.63 15.41
CA PRO A 241 10.08 4.33 15.64
C PRO A 241 9.09 3.15 15.78
N GLY A 242 7.91 3.38 16.38
CA GLY A 242 6.87 2.36 16.54
C GLY A 242 6.18 1.93 15.24
N HIS A 243 6.26 2.74 14.18
CA HIS A 243 5.59 2.41 12.92
C HIS A 243 6.31 1.31 12.14
N LYS A 244 7.63 1.23 12.20
CA LYS A 244 8.40 0.23 11.45
C LYS A 244 8.04 -1.21 11.85
N PRO A 245 8.02 -1.59 13.14
CA PRO A 245 7.56 -2.93 13.54
C PRO A 245 6.14 -3.24 13.09
N ARG A 246 5.22 -2.26 13.18
CA ARG A 246 3.84 -2.42 12.71
C ARG A 246 3.80 -2.75 11.21
N ARG A 247 4.50 -1.98 10.37
CA ARG A 247 4.58 -2.21 8.92
C ARG A 247 5.09 -3.62 8.58
N HIS A 248 6.10 -4.10 9.32
CA HIS A 248 6.63 -5.46 9.13
C HIS A 248 5.60 -6.55 9.49
N ARG A 249 4.82 -6.35 10.56
CA ARG A 249 3.76 -7.32 10.93
C ARG A 249 2.58 -7.28 9.96
N GLU A 250 2.21 -6.11 9.47
CA GLU A 250 1.19 -5.95 8.42
C GLU A 250 1.63 -6.63 7.11
N TYR A 251 2.91 -6.48 6.73
CA TYR A 251 3.49 -7.21 5.61
C TYR A 251 3.42 -8.72 5.83
N ALA A 252 3.84 -9.21 6.98
CA ALA A 252 3.80 -10.63 7.31
C ALA A 252 2.36 -11.19 7.28
N MET A 253 1.38 -10.41 7.72
CA MET A 253 -0.04 -10.77 7.66
C MET A 253 -0.52 -10.90 6.20
N ILE A 254 -0.13 -9.98 5.31
CA ILE A 254 -0.43 -10.04 3.88
C ILE A 254 0.21 -11.28 3.23
N GLU A 255 1.43 -11.65 3.65
CA GLU A 255 2.16 -12.79 3.11
C GLU A 255 1.71 -14.15 3.68
N SER A 256 1.06 -14.18 4.85
CA SER A 256 0.74 -15.41 5.56
C SER A 256 -0.05 -16.43 4.72
N ASP A 257 -0.97 -15.95 3.90
CA ASP A 257 -1.81 -16.80 3.06
C ASP A 257 -1.15 -17.13 1.70
N ARG A 258 0.05 -16.58 1.43
CA ARG A 258 0.81 -16.87 0.21
C ARG A 258 1.77 -18.04 0.37
N SER A 259 2.13 -18.35 1.60
CA SER A 259 3.14 -19.39 1.94
C SER A 259 2.56 -20.77 2.21
N THR A 260 1.25 -20.98 2.09
CA THR A 260 0.66 -22.33 2.14
C THR A 260 1.02 -23.06 0.84
N LYS A 261 2.17 -23.75 0.90
CA LYS A 261 2.61 -24.73 -0.09
C LYS A 261 1.84 -26.01 0.06
#